data_29476f8a3095f493a0f2be7ee4a9da5a
#
_entry.id   29476f8a3095f493a0f2be7ee4a9da5a
#
_cell.length_a   1.000
_cell.length_b   1.000
_cell.length_c   1.000
_cell.angle_alpha   90.00
_cell.angle_beta   90.00
_cell.angle_gamma   90.00
#
_symmetry.space_group_name_H-M   'P 1'
#
loop_
_entity.id
_entity.type
_entity.pdbx_description
1 polymer ?
#
loop_
_entity_poly.entity_id
_entity_poly.type
_entity_poly.pdbx_seq_one_letter_code
_entity_poly.pdbx_strand_id
1 'polypeptide(L)'
;MHWFAYVGLALFLSILPPATNAAPPEVKLVHHGIHLVGLPLPEQKFDIDLLAPADGVANIKHALDRIYKKSPFSVKYLETLKKNGRVSIVYDAAFPKKQMSTVTIAAFFPDFFQKEAGGLKQFLVVVGRFGVKWEIDKLAAVVVHELVGHGLQHYRGRGTNDRKIDRECEALIHEEKAYQDFGVRRDSRDMIRFRRAVRSNWCADFSRYLRDSGINVDKAWGFGKPDVPQLLDRFEKYIQHLRKTGVSGKAVAAAKAKRTENFAAFAAKAEKNRSAPDMLIVAKRYLKGIGIHRNARKGAAWTQKAAELGHAPAQHILGALYAAGHGLKLDPVEAYKWFTLAARGGTAKSKKSLKKIIRRLSAADIKAAKARIATWKPKSG
;
A
#
# COMPACT_ATOMS: atom_id res chain seq x y z
N MET A 1 -16.20 64.90 65.34
CA MET A 1 -14.91 64.22 65.19
C MET A 1 -15.17 62.95 64.40
N HIS A 2 -14.90 62.97 63.10
CA HIS A 2 -15.22 61.90 62.22
C HIS A 2 -13.94 61.15 61.85
N TRP A 3 -13.92 59.84 62.03
CA TRP A 3 -12.86 58.96 61.52
C TRP A 3 -13.42 58.17 60.38
N PHE A 4 -12.82 58.38 59.19
CA PHE A 4 -13.05 57.61 58.00
C PHE A 4 -12.11 56.38 57.98
N ALA A 5 -12.71 55.19 57.92
CA ALA A 5 -11.97 53.94 57.68
C ALA A 5 -11.95 53.66 56.18
N TYR A 6 -10.80 53.60 55.62
CA TYR A 6 -10.55 53.09 54.23
C TYR A 6 -10.57 51.57 54.26
N VAL A 7 -11.51 50.96 53.53
CA VAL A 7 -11.52 49.54 53.25
C VAL A 7 -10.84 49.36 51.94
N GLY A 8 -9.64 48.80 52.00
CA GLY A 8 -8.86 48.37 50.79
C GLY A 8 -9.48 47.12 50.16
N LEU A 9 -9.98 47.26 48.96
CA LEU A 9 -10.46 46.13 48.14
C LEU A 9 -9.26 45.42 47.52
N ALA A 10 -8.84 44.28 48.08
CA ALA A 10 -7.83 43.40 47.48
C ALA A 10 -8.47 42.62 46.33
N LEU A 11 -8.10 42.98 45.09
CA LEU A 11 -8.42 42.18 43.91
C LEU A 11 -7.58 40.89 43.94
N PHE A 12 -8.20 39.77 44.30
CA PHE A 12 -7.68 38.44 44.02
C PHE A 12 -7.84 38.18 42.54
N LEU A 13 -6.74 38.41 41.75
CA LEU A 13 -6.61 37.80 40.45
C LEU A 13 -6.38 36.29 40.68
N SER A 14 -7.42 35.51 40.49
CA SER A 14 -7.34 34.08 40.37
C SER A 14 -6.57 33.77 39.07
N ILE A 15 -5.31 33.46 39.22
CA ILE A 15 -4.50 32.87 38.15
C ILE A 15 -5.07 31.49 37.89
N LEU A 16 -5.93 31.38 36.87
CA LEU A 16 -6.32 30.09 36.31
C LEU A 16 -5.04 29.40 35.81
N PRO A 17 -4.76 28.16 36.20
CA PRO A 17 -3.64 27.43 35.63
C PRO A 17 -3.83 27.35 34.10
N PRO A 18 -2.73 27.42 33.30
CA PRO A 18 -2.85 27.26 31.87
C PRO A 18 -3.54 25.92 31.59
N ALA A 19 -4.55 25.94 30.74
CA ALA A 19 -5.21 24.73 30.28
C ALA A 19 -4.14 23.77 29.77
N THR A 20 -3.90 22.70 30.51
CA THR A 20 -3.05 21.62 30.06
C THR A 20 -3.69 21.08 28.79
N ASN A 21 -3.02 21.17 27.66
CA ASN A 21 -3.38 20.51 26.42
C ASN A 21 -3.24 18.98 26.61
N ALA A 22 -4.09 18.41 27.47
CA ALA A 22 -4.20 16.97 27.55
C ALA A 22 -4.77 16.47 26.22
N ALA A 23 -4.12 15.48 25.64
CA ALA A 23 -4.63 14.82 24.45
C ALA A 23 -6.09 14.37 24.71
N PRO A 24 -7.00 14.53 23.73
CA PRO A 24 -8.39 14.11 23.90
C PRO A 24 -8.46 12.65 24.38
N PRO A 25 -9.31 12.34 25.36
CA PRO A 25 -9.38 10.99 25.93
C PRO A 25 -9.84 9.95 24.88
N GLU A 26 -9.53 8.69 25.15
CA GLU A 26 -10.06 7.57 24.38
C GLU A 26 -11.59 7.57 24.39
N VAL A 27 -12.21 7.31 23.26
CA VAL A 27 -13.67 7.19 23.10
C VAL A 27 -14.05 5.73 22.88
N LYS A 28 -15.00 5.23 23.66
CA LYS A 28 -15.55 3.87 23.50
C LYS A 28 -17.06 3.89 23.49
N LEU A 29 -17.67 3.24 22.53
CA LEU A 29 -19.10 3.00 22.47
C LEU A 29 -19.44 1.72 21.73
N VAL A 30 -20.67 1.25 21.87
CA VAL A 30 -21.20 0.11 21.11
C VAL A 30 -22.34 0.62 20.24
N HIS A 31 -22.29 0.32 18.92
CA HIS A 31 -23.29 0.72 17.95
C HIS A 31 -23.61 -0.45 17.02
N HIS A 32 -24.90 -0.77 16.85
CA HIS A 32 -25.36 -2.01 16.18
C HIS A 32 -24.66 -3.29 16.69
N GLY A 33 -24.28 -3.33 17.98
CA GLY A 33 -23.55 -4.45 18.58
C GLY A 33 -22.08 -4.56 18.11
N ILE A 34 -21.54 -3.51 17.50
CA ILE A 34 -20.15 -3.38 17.09
C ILE A 34 -19.45 -2.41 18.04
N HIS A 35 -18.26 -2.80 18.54
CA HIS A 35 -17.47 -1.95 19.41
C HIS A 35 -16.73 -0.90 18.59
N LEU A 36 -16.94 0.37 18.88
CA LEU A 36 -16.25 1.49 18.27
C LEU A 36 -15.29 2.11 19.28
N VAL A 37 -14.04 2.30 18.85
CA VAL A 37 -12.98 2.85 19.72
C VAL A 37 -12.27 3.96 18.95
N GLY A 38 -12.16 5.13 19.56
CA GLY A 38 -11.31 6.23 19.09
C GLY A 38 -10.08 6.33 19.98
N LEU A 39 -8.91 6.03 19.48
CA LEU A 39 -7.66 6.13 20.23
C LEU A 39 -7.28 7.59 20.45
N PRO A 40 -6.57 7.92 21.55
CA PRO A 40 -6.02 9.25 21.77
C PRO A 40 -5.18 9.74 20.58
N LEU A 41 -5.15 11.04 20.35
CA LEU A 41 -4.31 11.60 19.30
C LEU A 41 -2.83 11.35 19.62
N PRO A 42 -2.03 10.98 18.61
CA PRO A 42 -0.60 10.77 18.78
C PRO A 42 0.11 12.12 19.02
N GLU A 43 1.16 12.11 19.81
CA GLU A 43 2.03 13.28 20.04
C GLU A 43 2.77 13.72 18.77
N GLN A 44 3.01 12.77 17.86
CA GLN A 44 3.68 13.03 16.59
C GLN A 44 2.85 13.98 15.73
N LYS A 45 3.47 15.03 15.18
CA LYS A 45 2.87 15.91 14.16
C LYS A 45 2.76 15.20 12.81
N PHE A 46 1.68 15.49 12.09
CA PHE A 46 1.39 15.00 10.75
C PHE A 46 1.18 16.20 9.81
N ASP A 47 1.42 15.98 8.52
CA ASP A 47 1.23 17.01 7.47
C ASP A 47 -0.26 17.27 7.15
N ILE A 48 -1.17 16.68 7.92
CA ILE A 48 -2.61 16.84 7.79
C ILE A 48 -3.25 17.03 9.16
N ASP A 49 -4.34 17.76 9.22
CA ASP A 49 -5.16 17.88 10.43
C ASP A 49 -5.74 16.52 10.81
N LEU A 50 -5.62 16.14 12.05
CA LEU A 50 -6.23 14.92 12.59
C LEU A 50 -7.63 15.24 13.15
N LEU A 51 -8.59 14.35 12.94
CA LEU A 51 -9.88 14.44 13.62
C LEU A 51 -9.72 14.02 15.08
N ALA A 52 -10.46 14.70 15.96
CA ALA A 52 -10.57 14.25 17.35
C ALA A 52 -11.14 12.82 17.41
N PRO A 53 -10.78 12.01 18.44
CA PRO A 53 -11.28 10.65 18.56
C PRO A 53 -12.79 10.53 18.48
N ALA A 54 -13.52 11.47 19.07
CA ALA A 54 -14.99 11.51 19.05
C ALA A 54 -15.54 11.70 17.62
N ASP A 55 -14.95 12.62 16.85
CA ASP A 55 -15.39 12.92 15.49
C ASP A 55 -15.07 11.74 14.55
N GLY A 56 -13.90 11.12 14.72
CA GLY A 56 -13.54 9.92 13.97
C GLY A 56 -14.50 8.77 14.23
N VAL A 57 -14.87 8.54 15.48
CA VAL A 57 -15.87 7.53 15.86
C VAL A 57 -17.26 7.88 15.35
N ALA A 58 -17.66 9.17 15.37
CA ALA A 58 -18.93 9.62 14.82
C ALA A 58 -19.04 9.34 13.31
N ASN A 59 -17.98 9.58 12.54
CA ASN A 59 -17.96 9.25 11.11
C ASN A 59 -18.07 7.75 10.85
N ILE A 60 -17.39 6.91 11.65
CA ILE A 60 -17.52 5.45 11.57
C ILE A 60 -18.95 5.01 11.93
N LYS A 61 -19.54 5.60 12.96
CA LYS A 61 -20.94 5.37 13.34
C LYS A 61 -21.90 5.68 12.19
N HIS A 62 -21.75 6.84 11.54
CA HIS A 62 -22.57 7.22 10.38
C HIS A 62 -22.37 6.24 9.20
N ALA A 63 -21.15 5.75 8.97
CA ALA A 63 -20.89 4.74 7.97
C ALA A 63 -21.61 3.42 8.28
N LEU A 64 -21.63 2.97 9.54
CA LEU A 64 -22.39 1.81 9.98
C LEU A 64 -23.89 2.03 9.79
N ASP A 65 -24.43 3.19 10.20
CA ASP A 65 -25.85 3.53 10.00
C ASP A 65 -26.22 3.45 8.51
N ARG A 66 -25.32 3.89 7.63
CA ARG A 66 -25.50 3.79 6.17
C ARG A 66 -25.58 2.34 5.71
N ILE A 67 -24.70 1.45 6.21
CA ILE A 67 -24.69 0.03 5.89
C ILE A 67 -26.01 -0.61 6.38
N TYR A 68 -26.38 -0.43 7.64
CA TYR A 68 -27.57 -1.03 8.22
C TYR A 68 -28.85 -0.55 7.55
N LYS A 69 -28.91 0.72 7.13
CA LYS A 69 -30.07 1.29 6.44
C LYS A 69 -30.22 0.84 5.00
N LYS A 70 -29.10 0.59 4.28
CA LYS A 70 -29.10 0.49 2.82
C LYS A 70 -28.62 -0.84 2.26
N SER A 71 -27.84 -1.61 3.02
CA SER A 71 -27.24 -2.87 2.52
C SER A 71 -27.64 -4.09 3.35
N PRO A 72 -28.87 -4.60 3.22
CA PRO A 72 -29.30 -5.82 3.90
C PRO A 72 -28.36 -7.01 3.60
N PHE A 73 -27.78 -7.02 2.40
CA PHE A 73 -26.79 -8.02 2.01
C PHE A 73 -25.56 -8.00 2.90
N SER A 74 -24.96 -6.83 3.12
CA SER A 74 -23.78 -6.68 4.00
C SER A 74 -24.13 -6.90 5.47
N VAL A 75 -25.30 -6.43 5.91
CA VAL A 75 -25.81 -6.62 7.29
C VAL A 75 -25.90 -8.10 7.63
N LYS A 76 -26.44 -8.96 6.74
CA LYS A 76 -26.51 -10.42 6.96
C LYS A 76 -25.14 -11.00 7.35
N TYR A 77 -24.09 -10.57 6.72
CA TYR A 77 -22.73 -11.04 7.02
C TYR A 77 -22.15 -10.41 8.30
N LEU A 78 -22.41 -9.13 8.56
CA LEU A 78 -22.04 -8.50 9.83
C LEU A 78 -22.69 -9.22 11.02
N GLU A 79 -23.96 -9.56 10.92
CA GLU A 79 -24.65 -10.33 11.95
C GLU A 79 -24.04 -11.73 12.13
N THR A 80 -23.58 -12.36 11.03
CA THR A 80 -22.86 -13.63 11.11
C THR A 80 -21.56 -13.47 11.90
N LEU A 81 -20.77 -12.40 11.64
CA LEU A 81 -19.54 -12.17 12.36
C LEU A 81 -19.80 -11.88 13.86
N LYS A 82 -20.80 -11.06 14.18
CA LYS A 82 -21.21 -10.73 15.55
C LYS A 82 -21.64 -11.95 16.36
N LYS A 83 -22.34 -12.90 15.74
CA LYS A 83 -22.74 -14.18 16.37
C LYS A 83 -21.55 -15.10 16.65
N ASN A 84 -20.44 -14.94 15.94
CA ASN A 84 -19.28 -15.84 15.99
C ASN A 84 -18.03 -15.21 16.59
N GLY A 85 -18.13 -13.99 17.10
CA GLY A 85 -17.01 -13.33 17.75
C GLY A 85 -17.26 -11.86 18.03
N ARG A 86 -16.23 -11.19 18.53
CA ARG A 86 -16.28 -9.75 18.82
C ARG A 86 -15.91 -8.96 17.57
N VAL A 87 -16.78 -8.07 17.16
CA VAL A 87 -16.54 -7.13 16.05
C VAL A 87 -16.18 -5.77 16.61
N SER A 88 -15.05 -5.22 16.16
CA SER A 88 -14.56 -3.92 16.61
C SER A 88 -14.06 -3.08 15.44
N ILE A 89 -14.31 -1.77 15.47
CA ILE A 89 -13.72 -0.80 14.55
C ILE A 89 -13.00 0.25 15.37
N VAL A 90 -11.72 0.45 15.10
CA VAL A 90 -10.86 1.39 15.81
C VAL A 90 -10.51 2.54 14.88
N TYR A 91 -10.76 3.76 15.31
CA TYR A 91 -10.13 4.93 14.71
C TYR A 91 -8.77 5.14 15.36
N ASP A 92 -7.72 5.07 14.54
CA ASP A 92 -6.34 5.35 14.92
C ASP A 92 -5.76 6.45 14.02
N ALA A 93 -5.63 7.66 14.56
CA ALA A 93 -5.07 8.79 13.85
C ALA A 93 -3.58 8.60 13.47
N ALA A 94 -2.85 7.70 14.16
CA ALA A 94 -1.47 7.33 13.81
C ALA A 94 -1.41 6.34 12.63
N PHE A 95 -2.53 5.70 12.27
CA PHE A 95 -2.59 4.75 11.16
C PHE A 95 -2.76 5.48 9.80
N PRO A 96 -2.10 5.04 8.70
CA PRO A 96 -1.13 3.94 8.64
C PRO A 96 0.22 4.32 9.27
N LYS A 97 0.90 3.34 9.85
CA LYS A 97 2.26 3.51 10.38
C LYS A 97 3.26 3.73 9.23
N LYS A 98 4.38 4.40 9.51
CA LYS A 98 5.40 4.80 8.52
C LYS A 98 5.93 3.67 7.62
N GLN A 99 5.84 2.43 8.07
CA GLN A 99 6.26 1.23 7.33
C GLN A 99 5.20 0.70 6.35
N MET A 100 3.95 1.17 6.45
CA MET A 100 2.85 0.79 5.57
C MET A 100 2.74 1.76 4.39
N SER A 101 1.98 1.38 3.37
CA SER A 101 1.67 2.32 2.28
C SER A 101 1.00 3.57 2.82
N THR A 102 1.45 4.74 2.39
CA THR A 102 0.84 6.04 2.74
C THR A 102 -0.62 6.18 2.30
N VAL A 103 -1.11 5.24 1.50
CA VAL A 103 -2.48 5.23 0.93
C VAL A 103 -3.39 4.22 1.63
N THR A 104 -2.93 3.53 2.68
CA THR A 104 -3.78 2.59 3.42
C THR A 104 -4.85 3.37 4.19
N ILE A 105 -6.11 3.13 3.84
CA ILE A 105 -7.29 3.84 4.37
C ILE A 105 -7.82 3.16 5.62
N ALA A 106 -7.96 1.83 5.56
CA ALA A 106 -8.32 0.94 6.64
C ALA A 106 -7.58 -0.39 6.48
N ALA A 107 -7.61 -1.23 7.50
CA ALA A 107 -7.09 -2.59 7.40
C ALA A 107 -7.76 -3.51 8.43
N PHE A 108 -7.98 -4.76 8.04
CA PHE A 108 -8.45 -5.83 8.90
C PHE A 108 -7.26 -6.49 9.63
N PHE A 109 -7.38 -6.66 10.95
CA PHE A 109 -6.37 -7.26 11.81
C PHE A 109 -6.92 -8.48 12.55
N PRO A 110 -6.79 -9.70 12.00
CA PRO A 110 -7.40 -10.89 12.57
C PRO A 110 -6.84 -11.32 13.93
N ASP A 111 -5.59 -10.94 14.23
CA ASP A 111 -4.82 -11.53 15.33
C ASP A 111 -4.44 -10.51 16.43
N PHE A 112 -5.02 -9.29 16.38
CA PHE A 112 -4.57 -8.20 17.26
C PHE A 112 -4.84 -8.45 18.76
N PHE A 113 -5.94 -9.15 19.09
CA PHE A 113 -6.39 -9.41 20.48
C PHE A 113 -6.41 -10.89 20.87
N GLN A 114 -5.69 -11.76 20.19
CA GLN A 114 -5.76 -13.22 20.44
C GLN A 114 -5.48 -13.65 21.89
N LYS A 115 -4.77 -12.83 22.66
CA LYS A 115 -4.40 -13.14 24.04
C LYS A 115 -5.45 -12.77 25.11
N GLU A 116 -6.43 -11.91 24.78
CA GLU A 116 -7.34 -11.34 25.79
C GLU A 116 -8.75 -11.94 25.78
N ALA A 117 -9.14 -12.67 24.76
CA ALA A 117 -10.55 -12.94 24.48
C ALA A 117 -11.07 -14.35 24.82
N GLY A 118 -10.46 -15.10 25.70
CA GLY A 118 -11.03 -16.36 26.17
C GLY A 118 -11.47 -17.33 25.07
N GLY A 119 -10.79 -17.33 23.90
CA GLY A 119 -11.10 -18.22 22.77
C GLY A 119 -12.13 -17.66 21.76
N LEU A 120 -12.72 -16.50 21.98
CA LEU A 120 -13.63 -15.87 21.02
C LEU A 120 -12.85 -15.28 19.83
N LYS A 121 -13.36 -15.47 18.61
CA LYS A 121 -12.80 -14.84 17.41
C LYS A 121 -12.91 -13.32 17.51
N GLN A 122 -11.89 -12.63 17.01
CA GLN A 122 -11.85 -11.18 16.95
C GLN A 122 -11.90 -10.73 15.48
N PHE A 123 -12.79 -9.79 15.17
CA PHE A 123 -12.93 -9.17 13.87
C PHE A 123 -12.65 -7.67 14.04
N LEU A 124 -11.38 -7.29 13.92
CA LEU A 124 -10.92 -5.94 14.14
C LEU A 124 -10.60 -5.23 12.83
N VAL A 125 -11.16 -4.05 12.64
CA VAL A 125 -10.76 -3.11 11.59
C VAL A 125 -10.18 -1.86 12.21
N VAL A 126 -9.07 -1.38 11.67
CA VAL A 126 -8.51 -0.07 12.00
C VAL A 126 -8.75 0.87 10.84
N VAL A 127 -9.38 2.00 11.09
CA VAL A 127 -9.60 3.10 10.14
C VAL A 127 -8.60 4.22 10.48
N GLY A 128 -7.84 4.64 9.50
CA GLY A 128 -6.80 5.64 9.68
C GLY A 128 -7.25 7.07 9.40
N ARG A 129 -6.31 8.01 9.65
CA ARG A 129 -6.48 9.47 9.48
C ARG A 129 -6.98 9.92 8.12
N PHE A 130 -6.73 9.15 7.06
CA PHE A 130 -7.22 9.48 5.72
C PHE A 130 -8.65 8.97 5.51
N GLY A 131 -8.90 7.70 5.82
CA GLY A 131 -10.16 7.03 5.54
C GLY A 131 -11.33 7.60 6.32
N VAL A 132 -11.09 7.95 7.57
CA VAL A 132 -12.13 8.49 8.45
C VAL A 132 -12.72 9.83 7.96
N LYS A 133 -12.01 10.54 7.07
CA LYS A 133 -12.44 11.80 6.45
C LYS A 133 -13.17 11.63 5.12
N TRP A 134 -13.30 10.41 4.64
CA TRP A 134 -13.97 10.16 3.36
C TRP A 134 -15.48 10.38 3.48
N GLU A 135 -16.11 10.66 2.34
CA GLU A 135 -17.57 10.68 2.24
C GLU A 135 -18.15 9.37 2.79
N ILE A 136 -19.30 9.48 3.45
CA ILE A 136 -19.89 8.37 4.21
C ILE A 136 -20.11 7.11 3.35
N ASP A 137 -20.54 7.25 2.10
CA ASP A 137 -20.73 6.09 1.21
C ASP A 137 -19.39 5.40 0.89
N LYS A 138 -18.31 6.14 0.74
CA LYS A 138 -16.97 5.58 0.52
C LYS A 138 -16.41 4.92 1.78
N LEU A 139 -16.54 5.57 2.93
CA LEU A 139 -16.12 5.00 4.21
C LEU A 139 -16.92 3.73 4.53
N ALA A 140 -18.23 3.76 4.34
CA ALA A 140 -19.10 2.60 4.53
C ALA A 140 -18.72 1.43 3.61
N ALA A 141 -18.42 1.69 2.35
CA ALA A 141 -17.98 0.65 1.40
C ALA A 141 -16.64 0.03 1.81
N VAL A 142 -15.68 0.83 2.30
CA VAL A 142 -14.41 0.33 2.84
C VAL A 142 -14.63 -0.48 4.12
N VAL A 143 -15.52 -0.07 5.01
CA VAL A 143 -15.89 -0.87 6.18
C VAL A 143 -16.48 -2.23 5.77
N VAL A 144 -17.30 -2.28 4.72
CA VAL A 144 -17.79 -3.55 4.15
C VAL A 144 -16.63 -4.37 3.57
N HIS A 145 -15.71 -3.75 2.83
CA HIS A 145 -14.51 -4.42 2.31
C HIS A 145 -13.73 -5.14 3.43
N GLU A 146 -13.43 -4.42 4.50
CA GLU A 146 -12.60 -4.94 5.60
C GLU A 146 -13.38 -5.94 6.47
N LEU A 147 -14.57 -5.59 6.96
CA LEU A 147 -15.32 -6.46 7.86
C LEU A 147 -16.00 -7.59 7.13
N VAL A 148 -16.75 -7.32 6.04
CA VAL A 148 -17.49 -8.39 5.34
C VAL A 148 -16.53 -9.16 4.46
N GLY A 149 -15.66 -8.50 3.68
CA GLY A 149 -14.70 -9.17 2.83
C GLY A 149 -13.68 -9.96 3.65
N HIS A 150 -12.77 -9.29 4.31
CA HIS A 150 -11.68 -9.96 5.05
C HIS A 150 -12.15 -10.65 6.33
N GLY A 151 -13.16 -10.11 7.01
CA GLY A 151 -13.73 -10.75 8.20
C GLY A 151 -14.35 -12.10 7.90
N LEU A 152 -15.10 -12.26 6.80
CA LEU A 152 -15.63 -13.56 6.39
C LEU A 152 -14.54 -14.55 5.97
N GLN A 153 -13.50 -14.08 5.30
CA GLN A 153 -12.34 -14.91 4.95
C GLN A 153 -11.67 -15.44 6.21
N HIS A 154 -11.48 -14.59 7.21
CA HIS A 154 -10.96 -15.01 8.52
C HIS A 154 -11.89 -15.98 9.23
N TYR A 155 -13.20 -15.67 9.28
CA TYR A 155 -14.22 -16.55 9.88
C TYR A 155 -14.20 -17.95 9.27
N ARG A 156 -14.06 -18.04 7.94
CA ARG A 156 -13.99 -19.30 7.18
C ARG A 156 -12.61 -19.99 7.22
N GLY A 157 -11.63 -19.46 7.98
CA GLY A 157 -10.27 -20.00 8.05
C GLY A 157 -9.46 -19.81 6.76
N ARG A 158 -9.83 -18.86 5.90
CA ARG A 158 -9.21 -18.62 4.60
C ARG A 158 -8.09 -17.58 4.64
N GLY A 159 -7.93 -16.84 5.75
CA GLY A 159 -7.04 -15.68 5.86
C GLY A 159 -5.58 -15.92 5.44
N THR A 160 -4.98 -17.07 5.78
CA THR A 160 -3.60 -17.41 5.40
C THR A 160 -3.49 -18.44 4.29
N ASN A 161 -4.56 -19.14 3.96
CA ASN A 161 -4.56 -20.24 3.01
C ASN A 161 -4.77 -19.76 1.56
N ASP A 162 -5.55 -18.70 1.36
CA ASP A 162 -5.80 -18.14 0.04
C ASP A 162 -4.71 -17.10 -0.31
N ARG A 163 -4.46 -16.92 -1.61
CA ARG A 163 -3.52 -15.89 -2.07
C ARG A 163 -4.05 -14.49 -1.73
N LYS A 164 -3.13 -13.57 -1.41
CA LYS A 164 -3.52 -12.18 -1.12
C LYS A 164 -4.40 -11.58 -2.21
N ILE A 165 -4.01 -11.77 -3.50
CA ILE A 165 -4.76 -11.22 -4.63
C ILE A 165 -6.21 -11.73 -4.70
N ASP A 166 -6.44 -12.99 -4.35
CA ASP A 166 -7.78 -13.57 -4.36
C ASP A 166 -8.63 -13.04 -3.19
N ARG A 167 -8.00 -12.84 -2.02
CA ARG A 167 -8.69 -12.22 -0.89
C ARG A 167 -9.13 -10.79 -1.18
N GLU A 168 -8.24 -9.99 -1.77
CA GLU A 168 -8.57 -8.63 -2.20
C GLU A 168 -9.68 -8.63 -3.26
N CYS A 169 -9.64 -9.56 -4.23
CA CYS A 169 -10.68 -9.68 -5.24
C CYS A 169 -12.05 -9.93 -4.60
N GLU A 170 -12.18 -10.88 -3.67
CA GLU A 170 -13.43 -11.17 -2.98
C GLU A 170 -13.93 -9.96 -2.17
N ALA A 171 -13.04 -9.32 -1.42
CA ALA A 171 -13.38 -8.15 -0.62
C ALA A 171 -13.89 -6.98 -1.48
N LEU A 172 -13.25 -6.74 -2.65
CA LEU A 172 -13.69 -5.74 -3.62
C LEU A 172 -15.04 -6.09 -4.28
N ILE A 173 -15.38 -7.37 -4.43
CA ILE A 173 -16.71 -7.77 -4.90
C ILE A 173 -17.78 -7.43 -3.84
N HIS A 174 -17.49 -7.59 -2.55
CA HIS A 174 -18.37 -7.14 -1.47
C HIS A 174 -18.49 -5.60 -1.44
N GLU A 175 -17.41 -4.89 -1.64
CA GLU A 175 -17.39 -3.42 -1.75
C GLU A 175 -18.24 -2.91 -2.92
N GLU A 176 -18.17 -3.57 -4.09
CA GLU A 176 -19.04 -3.26 -5.24
C GLU A 176 -20.53 -3.39 -4.88
N LYS A 177 -20.90 -4.43 -4.10
CA LYS A 177 -22.28 -4.58 -3.63
C LYS A 177 -22.72 -3.43 -2.73
N ALA A 178 -21.84 -3.00 -1.82
CA ALA A 178 -22.11 -1.87 -0.95
C ALA A 178 -22.38 -0.59 -1.77
N TYR A 179 -21.54 -0.27 -2.76
CA TYR A 179 -21.78 0.87 -3.66
C TYR A 179 -23.11 0.77 -4.41
N GLN A 180 -23.50 -0.46 -4.86
CA GLN A 180 -24.80 -0.67 -5.49
C GLN A 180 -25.96 -0.40 -4.53
N ASP A 181 -25.87 -0.90 -3.30
CA ASP A 181 -26.90 -0.76 -2.27
C ASP A 181 -27.06 0.68 -1.80
N PHE A 182 -25.97 1.42 -1.76
CA PHE A 182 -25.98 2.84 -1.41
C PHE A 182 -26.55 3.73 -2.52
N GLY A 183 -26.71 3.21 -3.74
CA GLY A 183 -27.19 3.96 -4.88
C GLY A 183 -26.14 4.89 -5.50
N VAL A 184 -24.85 4.58 -5.29
CA VAL A 184 -23.77 5.38 -5.88
C VAL A 184 -23.86 5.34 -7.42
N ARG A 185 -23.73 6.50 -8.05
CA ARG A 185 -23.83 6.65 -9.51
C ARG A 185 -22.78 5.80 -10.23
N ARG A 186 -23.25 4.88 -11.05
CA ARG A 186 -22.44 3.88 -11.75
C ARG A 186 -21.57 4.45 -12.86
N ASP A 187 -21.98 5.56 -13.43
CA ASP A 187 -21.34 6.28 -14.54
C ASP A 187 -20.34 7.36 -14.05
N SER A 188 -20.19 7.53 -12.74
CA SER A 188 -19.18 8.44 -12.20
C SER A 188 -17.76 7.96 -12.59
N ARG A 189 -16.85 8.90 -12.81
CA ARG A 189 -15.45 8.59 -13.16
C ARG A 189 -14.78 7.67 -12.16
N ASP A 190 -15.07 7.83 -10.86
CA ASP A 190 -14.49 7.03 -9.78
C ASP A 190 -15.01 5.59 -9.84
N MET A 191 -16.32 5.39 -10.05
CA MET A 191 -16.89 4.04 -10.16
C MET A 191 -16.44 3.32 -11.43
N ILE A 192 -16.29 4.02 -12.54
CA ILE A 192 -15.73 3.44 -13.77
C ILE A 192 -14.26 3.00 -13.53
N ARG A 193 -13.45 3.83 -12.86
CA ARG A 193 -12.05 3.50 -12.50
C ARG A 193 -12.00 2.31 -11.53
N PHE A 194 -12.80 2.35 -10.48
CA PHE A 194 -12.90 1.29 -9.48
C PHE A 194 -13.21 -0.05 -10.16
N ARG A 195 -14.29 -0.17 -10.92
CA ARG A 195 -14.71 -1.39 -11.60
C ARG A 195 -13.69 -1.90 -12.60
N ARG A 196 -13.04 -1.00 -13.33
CA ARG A 196 -11.95 -1.37 -14.22
C ARG A 196 -10.78 -1.97 -13.44
N ALA A 197 -10.37 -1.33 -12.34
CA ALA A 197 -9.30 -1.82 -11.49
C ALA A 197 -9.65 -3.17 -10.85
N VAL A 198 -10.87 -3.33 -10.32
CA VAL A 198 -11.35 -4.61 -9.77
C VAL A 198 -11.25 -5.71 -10.81
N ARG A 199 -11.86 -5.52 -11.98
CA ARG A 199 -11.95 -6.55 -13.02
C ARG A 199 -10.60 -6.90 -13.64
N SER A 200 -9.79 -5.88 -13.97
CA SER A 200 -8.59 -6.06 -14.80
C SER A 200 -7.31 -6.28 -14.01
N ASN A 201 -7.27 -5.84 -12.75
CA ASN A 201 -6.09 -5.94 -11.91
C ASN A 201 -6.29 -6.94 -10.76
N TRP A 202 -7.24 -6.63 -9.87
CA TRP A 202 -7.43 -7.42 -8.65
C TRP A 202 -8.08 -8.78 -8.90
N CYS A 203 -9.07 -8.85 -9.81
CA CYS A 203 -9.79 -10.06 -10.17
C CYS A 203 -9.40 -10.62 -11.55
N ALA A 204 -8.21 -10.31 -12.04
CA ALA A 204 -7.75 -10.75 -13.36
C ALA A 204 -7.69 -12.29 -13.47
N ASP A 205 -7.18 -12.97 -12.44
CA ASP A 205 -7.12 -14.44 -12.43
C ASP A 205 -8.50 -15.07 -12.33
N PHE A 206 -9.39 -14.49 -11.52
CA PHE A 206 -10.79 -14.92 -11.48
C PHE A 206 -11.51 -14.71 -12.82
N SER A 207 -11.28 -13.57 -13.47
CA SER A 207 -11.84 -13.30 -14.82
C SER A 207 -11.30 -14.27 -15.87
N ARG A 208 -10.04 -14.71 -15.73
CA ARG A 208 -9.46 -15.76 -16.59
C ARG A 208 -10.15 -17.11 -16.34
N TYR A 209 -10.29 -17.52 -15.09
CA TYR A 209 -10.99 -18.74 -14.72
C TYR A 209 -12.43 -18.77 -15.26
N LEU A 210 -13.18 -17.67 -15.19
CA LEU A 210 -14.52 -17.59 -15.77
C LEU A 210 -14.49 -17.86 -17.28
N ARG A 211 -13.54 -17.25 -18.01
CA ARG A 211 -13.37 -17.44 -19.44
C ARG A 211 -13.02 -18.89 -19.78
N ASP A 212 -12.06 -19.45 -19.07
CA ASP A 212 -11.59 -20.83 -19.27
C ASP A 212 -12.69 -21.84 -18.91
N SER A 213 -13.65 -21.47 -18.07
CA SER A 213 -14.88 -22.23 -17.75
C SER A 213 -16.02 -21.99 -18.75
N GLY A 214 -15.79 -21.31 -19.86
CA GLY A 214 -16.82 -21.02 -20.87
C GLY A 214 -17.82 -19.93 -20.49
N ILE A 215 -17.55 -19.16 -19.41
CA ILE A 215 -18.43 -18.09 -18.94
C ILE A 215 -18.03 -16.78 -19.59
N ASN A 216 -19.00 -16.11 -20.23
CA ASN A 216 -18.77 -14.78 -20.77
C ASN A 216 -18.48 -13.79 -19.62
N VAL A 217 -17.26 -13.27 -19.58
CA VAL A 217 -16.76 -12.41 -18.51
C VAL A 217 -17.52 -11.09 -18.44
N ASP A 218 -17.86 -10.49 -19.58
CA ASP A 218 -18.62 -9.23 -19.60
C ASP A 218 -20.02 -9.42 -19.05
N LYS A 219 -20.67 -10.53 -19.39
CA LYS A 219 -21.98 -10.89 -18.84
C LYS A 219 -21.90 -11.20 -17.34
N ALA A 220 -20.85 -11.91 -16.89
CA ALA A 220 -20.66 -12.21 -15.47
C ALA A 220 -20.47 -10.93 -14.63
N TRP A 221 -19.73 -9.96 -15.16
CA TRP A 221 -19.58 -8.64 -14.55
C TRP A 221 -20.71 -7.67 -14.89
N GLY A 222 -21.78 -8.15 -15.57
CA GLY A 222 -23.02 -7.41 -15.81
C GLY A 222 -22.85 -6.08 -16.55
N PHE A 223 -21.86 -5.97 -17.42
CA PHE A 223 -21.56 -4.71 -18.12
C PHE A 223 -21.49 -3.48 -17.18
N GLY A 224 -20.97 -3.68 -15.97
CA GLY A 224 -20.85 -2.63 -14.94
C GLY A 224 -21.94 -2.63 -13.86
N LYS A 225 -22.84 -3.62 -13.85
CA LYS A 225 -23.73 -3.92 -12.72
C LYS A 225 -23.77 -5.44 -12.48
N PRO A 226 -22.73 -6.01 -11.85
CA PRO A 226 -22.70 -7.43 -11.59
C PRO A 226 -23.84 -7.84 -10.64
N ASP A 227 -24.39 -9.01 -10.87
CA ASP A 227 -25.13 -9.74 -9.85
C ASP A 227 -24.10 -10.27 -8.84
N VAL A 228 -23.90 -9.50 -7.78
CA VAL A 228 -22.83 -9.79 -6.79
C VAL A 228 -23.05 -11.12 -6.07
N PRO A 229 -24.26 -11.50 -5.62
CA PRO A 229 -24.50 -12.82 -5.07
C PRO A 229 -24.05 -13.96 -6.02
N GLN A 230 -24.42 -13.90 -7.29
CA GLN A 230 -24.02 -14.88 -8.29
C GLN A 230 -22.51 -14.84 -8.55
N LEU A 231 -21.92 -13.65 -8.56
CA LEU A 231 -20.49 -13.49 -8.77
C LEU A 231 -19.67 -14.09 -7.63
N LEU A 232 -20.13 -13.94 -6.38
CA LEU A 232 -19.52 -14.56 -5.20
C LEU A 232 -19.66 -16.08 -5.18
N ASP A 233 -20.79 -16.63 -5.63
CA ASP A 233 -20.95 -18.08 -5.80
C ASP A 233 -19.93 -18.64 -6.81
N ARG A 234 -19.75 -17.94 -7.94
CA ARG A 234 -18.72 -18.29 -8.92
C ARG A 234 -17.31 -18.15 -8.37
N PHE A 235 -17.09 -17.13 -7.53
CA PHE A 235 -15.80 -16.90 -6.88
C PHE A 235 -15.47 -18.04 -5.90
N GLU A 236 -16.43 -18.55 -5.14
CA GLU A 236 -16.21 -19.70 -4.27
C GLU A 236 -15.81 -20.96 -5.06
N LYS A 237 -16.43 -21.20 -6.22
CA LYS A 237 -16.03 -22.28 -7.14
C LYS A 237 -14.61 -22.09 -7.67
N TYR A 238 -14.21 -20.86 -7.96
CA TYR A 238 -12.85 -20.53 -8.33
C TYR A 238 -11.85 -20.83 -7.20
N ILE A 239 -12.13 -20.46 -5.97
CA ILE A 239 -11.28 -20.79 -4.82
C ILE A 239 -11.16 -22.31 -4.63
N GLN A 240 -12.24 -23.05 -4.78
CA GLN A 240 -12.21 -24.52 -4.72
C GLN A 240 -11.36 -25.11 -5.84
N HIS A 241 -11.43 -24.56 -7.05
CA HIS A 241 -10.56 -24.93 -8.16
C HIS A 241 -9.08 -24.69 -7.85
N LEU A 242 -8.74 -23.51 -7.32
CA LEU A 242 -7.36 -23.23 -6.93
C LEU A 242 -6.82 -24.20 -5.88
N ARG A 243 -7.65 -24.59 -4.91
CA ARG A 243 -7.27 -25.57 -3.88
C ARG A 243 -7.03 -26.95 -4.47
N LYS A 244 -7.89 -27.40 -5.39
CA LYS A 244 -7.72 -28.68 -6.10
C LYS A 244 -6.45 -28.72 -6.96
N THR A 245 -6.06 -27.59 -7.54
CA THR A 245 -4.85 -27.46 -8.36
C THR A 245 -3.58 -27.16 -7.53
N GLY A 246 -3.67 -27.15 -6.19
CA GLY A 246 -2.54 -26.91 -5.28
C GLY A 246 -2.06 -25.47 -5.22
N VAL A 247 -2.82 -24.51 -5.79
CA VAL A 247 -2.51 -23.08 -5.73
C VAL A 247 -3.04 -22.51 -4.42
N SER A 248 -2.14 -22.32 -3.46
CA SER A 248 -2.48 -21.72 -2.15
C SER A 248 -1.54 -20.56 -1.83
N GLY A 249 -1.95 -19.74 -0.86
CA GLY A 249 -1.11 -18.66 -0.35
C GLY A 249 0.21 -19.17 0.23
N LYS A 250 0.20 -20.31 0.92
CA LYS A 250 1.40 -20.98 1.45
C LYS A 250 2.33 -21.45 0.34
N ALA A 251 1.81 -22.10 -0.71
CA ALA A 251 2.59 -22.53 -1.86
C ALA A 251 3.23 -21.35 -2.60
N VAL A 252 2.48 -20.26 -2.80
CA VAL A 252 2.99 -19.03 -3.41
C VAL A 252 4.07 -18.38 -2.54
N ALA A 253 3.88 -18.35 -1.21
CA ALA A 253 4.87 -17.84 -0.27
C ALA A 253 6.15 -18.68 -0.31
N ALA A 254 6.05 -20.00 -0.29
CA ALA A 254 7.18 -20.93 -0.40
C ALA A 254 7.92 -20.75 -1.73
N ALA A 255 7.21 -20.69 -2.85
CA ALA A 255 7.80 -20.43 -4.15
C ALA A 255 8.48 -19.06 -4.24
N LYS A 256 7.94 -18.03 -3.57
CA LYS A 256 8.56 -16.71 -3.46
C LYS A 256 9.84 -16.76 -2.63
N ALA A 257 9.81 -17.45 -1.48
CA ALA A 257 10.98 -17.63 -0.62
C ALA A 257 12.12 -18.34 -1.38
N LYS A 258 11.82 -19.46 -2.06
CA LYS A 258 12.79 -20.19 -2.90
C LYS A 258 13.35 -19.32 -4.03
N ARG A 259 12.53 -18.48 -4.68
CA ARG A 259 13.02 -17.53 -5.70
C ARG A 259 13.95 -16.47 -5.12
N THR A 260 13.66 -16.01 -3.90
CA THR A 260 14.50 -15.02 -3.19
C THR A 260 15.83 -15.63 -2.81
N GLU A 261 15.83 -16.85 -2.29
CA GLU A 261 17.03 -17.61 -1.95
C GLU A 261 17.88 -17.89 -3.20
N ASN A 262 17.28 -18.40 -4.26
CA ASN A 262 17.97 -18.62 -5.55
C ASN A 262 18.52 -17.31 -6.12
N PHE A 263 17.84 -16.19 -5.93
CA PHE A 263 18.33 -14.89 -6.38
C PHE A 263 19.54 -14.43 -5.55
N ALA A 264 19.52 -14.64 -4.23
CA ALA A 264 20.65 -14.29 -3.35
C ALA A 264 21.89 -15.11 -3.73
N ALA A 265 21.72 -16.41 -3.95
CA ALA A 265 22.79 -17.29 -4.42
C ALA A 265 23.35 -16.86 -5.78
N PHE A 266 22.47 -16.50 -6.74
CA PHE A 266 22.88 -15.97 -8.03
C PHE A 266 23.66 -14.66 -7.90
N ALA A 267 23.20 -13.74 -7.05
CA ALA A 267 23.88 -12.47 -6.82
C ALA A 267 25.27 -12.67 -6.19
N ALA A 268 25.37 -13.57 -5.20
CA ALA A 268 26.65 -13.93 -4.59
C ALA A 268 27.63 -14.54 -5.60
N LYS A 269 27.14 -15.43 -6.47
CA LYS A 269 27.94 -16.05 -7.55
C LYS A 269 28.41 -14.99 -8.55
N ALA A 270 27.54 -14.07 -8.96
CA ALA A 270 27.87 -12.97 -9.86
C ALA A 270 28.99 -12.09 -9.28
N GLU A 271 28.96 -11.83 -7.98
CA GLU A 271 29.98 -11.07 -7.27
C GLU A 271 31.29 -11.85 -7.15
N LYS A 272 31.24 -13.10 -6.67
CA LYS A 272 32.41 -13.95 -6.54
C LYS A 272 33.17 -14.14 -7.85
N ASN A 273 32.43 -14.37 -8.94
CA ASN A 273 33.01 -14.57 -10.29
C ASN A 273 33.34 -13.26 -11.00
N ARG A 274 33.06 -12.09 -10.38
CA ARG A 274 33.23 -10.76 -10.99
C ARG A 274 32.55 -10.66 -12.38
N SER A 275 31.45 -11.37 -12.57
CA SER A 275 30.70 -11.41 -13.84
C SER A 275 29.90 -10.13 -14.04
N ALA A 276 30.43 -9.17 -14.79
CA ALA A 276 29.74 -7.91 -15.07
C ALA A 276 28.37 -8.10 -15.78
N PRO A 277 28.18 -9.04 -16.73
CA PRO A 277 26.87 -9.34 -17.27
C PRO A 277 25.87 -9.81 -16.20
N ASP A 278 26.29 -10.75 -15.31
CA ASP A 278 25.41 -11.27 -14.26
C ASP A 278 25.10 -10.20 -13.21
N MET A 279 26.09 -9.37 -12.83
CA MET A 279 25.86 -8.21 -11.98
C MET A 279 24.83 -7.26 -12.58
N LEU A 280 24.81 -7.07 -13.89
CA LEU A 280 23.81 -6.26 -14.57
C LEU A 280 22.42 -6.91 -14.54
N ILE A 281 22.32 -8.24 -14.57
CA ILE A 281 21.07 -8.97 -14.39
C ILE A 281 20.54 -8.71 -12.96
N VAL A 282 21.39 -8.84 -11.95
CA VAL A 282 21.05 -8.51 -10.54
C VAL A 282 20.56 -7.08 -10.42
N ALA A 283 21.30 -6.12 -11.00
CA ALA A 283 20.92 -4.71 -11.01
C ALA A 283 19.52 -4.48 -11.60
N LYS A 284 19.24 -5.05 -12.79
CA LYS A 284 17.94 -4.93 -13.46
C LYS A 284 16.80 -5.51 -12.63
N ARG A 285 17.02 -6.63 -11.93
CA ARG A 285 16.00 -7.20 -11.03
C ARG A 285 15.68 -6.26 -9.88
N TYR A 286 16.69 -5.65 -9.22
CA TYR A 286 16.46 -4.63 -8.19
C TYR A 286 15.78 -3.37 -8.73
N LEU A 287 16.19 -2.85 -9.87
CA LEU A 287 15.63 -1.64 -10.46
C LEU A 287 14.16 -1.81 -10.87
N LYS A 288 13.77 -3.00 -11.35
CA LYS A 288 12.44 -3.29 -11.86
C LYS A 288 11.54 -4.07 -10.89
N GLY A 289 12.09 -4.65 -9.84
CA GLY A 289 11.36 -5.52 -8.92
C GLY A 289 11.02 -6.89 -9.50
N ILE A 290 11.86 -7.44 -10.41
CA ILE A 290 11.57 -8.72 -11.07
C ILE A 290 11.92 -9.87 -10.12
N GLY A 291 10.89 -10.48 -9.54
CA GLY A 291 11.01 -11.61 -8.60
C GLY A 291 11.51 -11.25 -7.19
N ILE A 292 11.76 -9.97 -6.92
CA ILE A 292 12.20 -9.43 -5.63
C ILE A 292 11.58 -8.05 -5.41
N HIS A 293 11.66 -7.50 -4.20
CA HIS A 293 11.25 -6.13 -3.96
C HIS A 293 12.14 -5.14 -4.73
N ARG A 294 11.48 -4.18 -5.41
CA ARG A 294 12.19 -3.08 -6.09
C ARG A 294 13.02 -2.30 -5.08
N ASN A 295 14.30 -2.08 -5.41
CA ASN A 295 15.21 -1.27 -4.61
C ASN A 295 16.18 -0.52 -5.53
N ALA A 296 15.89 0.74 -5.78
CA ALA A 296 16.67 1.56 -6.70
C ALA A 296 18.12 1.73 -6.23
N ARG A 297 18.37 1.89 -4.90
CA ARG A 297 19.73 2.02 -4.36
C ARG A 297 20.57 0.77 -4.58
N LYS A 298 20.03 -0.42 -4.24
CA LYS A 298 20.71 -1.69 -4.51
C LYS A 298 20.92 -1.91 -6.00
N GLY A 299 19.93 -1.58 -6.83
CA GLY A 299 20.04 -1.68 -8.28
C GLY A 299 21.13 -0.78 -8.86
N ALA A 300 21.24 0.45 -8.37
CA ALA A 300 22.31 1.38 -8.75
C ALA A 300 23.69 0.89 -8.32
N ALA A 301 23.83 0.38 -7.09
CA ALA A 301 25.10 -0.17 -6.60
C ALA A 301 25.58 -1.36 -7.45
N TRP A 302 24.69 -2.29 -7.81
CA TRP A 302 25.02 -3.41 -8.69
C TRP A 302 25.35 -2.96 -10.12
N THR A 303 24.62 -1.95 -10.62
CA THR A 303 24.94 -1.32 -11.92
C THR A 303 26.33 -0.71 -11.90
N GLN A 304 26.69 -0.04 -10.82
CA GLN A 304 28.01 0.57 -10.65
C GLN A 304 29.12 -0.49 -10.65
N LYS A 305 28.97 -1.57 -9.87
CA LYS A 305 29.94 -2.67 -9.88
C LYS A 305 30.19 -3.21 -11.30
N ALA A 306 29.13 -3.47 -12.06
CA ALA A 306 29.25 -3.95 -13.44
C ALA A 306 29.89 -2.89 -14.39
N ALA A 307 29.57 -1.62 -14.21
CA ALA A 307 30.11 -0.53 -15.02
C ALA A 307 31.60 -0.30 -14.76
N GLU A 308 32.03 -0.43 -13.51
CA GLU A 308 33.43 -0.31 -13.08
C GLU A 308 34.32 -1.43 -13.63
N LEU A 309 33.76 -2.60 -13.93
CA LEU A 309 34.40 -3.70 -14.68
C LEU A 309 34.44 -3.46 -16.19
N GLY A 310 34.06 -2.28 -16.68
CA GLY A 310 34.13 -1.94 -18.10
C GLY A 310 32.93 -2.40 -18.94
N HIS A 311 31.86 -2.96 -18.32
CA HIS A 311 30.73 -3.48 -19.07
C HIS A 311 29.89 -2.33 -19.66
N ALA A 312 30.01 -2.10 -20.95
CA ALA A 312 29.42 -0.97 -21.66
C ALA A 312 27.88 -0.83 -21.49
N PRO A 313 27.07 -1.92 -21.54
CA PRO A 313 25.64 -1.82 -21.21
C PRO A 313 25.38 -1.33 -19.79
N ALA A 314 26.18 -1.73 -18.80
CA ALA A 314 26.04 -1.26 -17.42
C ALA A 314 26.45 0.20 -17.27
N GLN A 315 27.52 0.62 -17.93
CA GLN A 315 27.94 2.02 -18.01
C GLN A 315 26.83 2.92 -18.57
N HIS A 316 26.14 2.48 -19.62
CA HIS A 316 24.97 3.21 -20.14
C HIS A 316 23.86 3.37 -19.12
N ILE A 317 23.50 2.29 -18.42
CA ILE A 317 22.45 2.32 -17.39
C ILE A 317 22.88 3.20 -16.21
N LEU A 318 24.15 3.11 -15.79
CA LEU A 318 24.67 3.95 -14.72
C LEU A 318 24.60 5.44 -15.07
N GLY A 319 24.97 5.80 -16.30
CA GLY A 319 24.81 7.16 -16.80
C GLY A 319 23.34 7.63 -16.76
N ALA A 320 22.39 6.76 -17.09
CA ALA A 320 20.97 7.06 -17.00
C ALA A 320 20.48 7.24 -15.53
N LEU A 321 21.01 6.43 -14.62
CA LEU A 321 20.68 6.54 -13.17
C LEU A 321 21.19 7.86 -12.58
N TYR A 322 22.42 8.29 -12.91
CA TYR A 322 22.95 9.59 -12.51
C TYR A 322 22.18 10.75 -13.16
N ALA A 323 21.82 10.65 -14.44
CA ALA A 323 21.06 11.68 -15.14
C ALA A 323 19.64 11.91 -14.56
N ALA A 324 19.05 10.87 -13.96
CA ALA A 324 17.71 10.88 -13.39
C ALA A 324 17.69 11.00 -11.85
N GLY A 325 18.82 10.86 -11.17
CA GLY A 325 18.87 10.79 -9.70
C GLY A 325 18.18 9.53 -9.16
N HIS A 326 18.14 8.43 -9.93
CA HIS A 326 17.39 7.25 -9.57
C HIS A 326 18.26 6.22 -8.81
N GLY A 327 18.08 6.18 -7.49
CA GLY A 327 18.89 5.34 -6.60
C GLY A 327 20.28 5.89 -6.28
N LEU A 328 20.66 6.99 -6.91
CA LEU A 328 21.88 7.79 -6.72
C LEU A 328 21.53 9.27 -6.67
N LYS A 329 22.44 10.09 -6.14
CA LYS A 329 22.30 11.55 -6.25
C LYS A 329 22.40 11.93 -7.73
N LEU A 330 21.54 12.84 -8.17
CA LEU A 330 21.58 13.39 -9.53
C LEU A 330 22.94 14.04 -9.78
N ASP A 331 23.64 13.60 -10.80
CA ASP A 331 24.95 14.11 -11.21
C ASP A 331 25.09 14.05 -12.74
N PRO A 332 24.83 15.16 -13.45
CA PRO A 332 24.97 15.21 -14.90
C PRO A 332 26.43 15.03 -15.39
N VAL A 333 27.42 15.38 -14.57
CA VAL A 333 28.85 15.24 -14.91
C VAL A 333 29.23 13.76 -14.92
N GLU A 334 28.84 13.01 -13.89
CA GLU A 334 29.00 11.55 -13.88
C GLU A 334 28.17 10.88 -14.98
N ALA A 335 26.95 11.34 -15.25
CA ALA A 335 26.14 10.81 -16.35
C ALA A 335 26.87 10.96 -17.71
N TYR A 336 27.46 12.12 -17.98
CA TYR A 336 28.26 12.34 -19.19
C TYR A 336 29.45 11.39 -19.27
N LYS A 337 30.21 11.23 -18.19
CA LYS A 337 31.33 10.29 -18.11
C LYS A 337 30.90 8.88 -18.49
N TRP A 338 29.88 8.36 -17.81
CA TRP A 338 29.42 6.98 -18.02
C TRP A 338 28.83 6.76 -19.40
N PHE A 339 28.07 7.71 -19.96
CA PHE A 339 27.59 7.62 -21.33
C PHE A 339 28.74 7.64 -22.35
N THR A 340 29.79 8.42 -22.09
CA THR A 340 30.97 8.48 -22.98
C THR A 340 31.71 7.14 -22.98
N LEU A 341 31.96 6.56 -21.81
CA LEU A 341 32.58 5.25 -21.69
C LEU A 341 31.75 4.16 -22.38
N ALA A 342 30.45 4.15 -22.16
CA ALA A 342 29.54 3.22 -22.81
C ALA A 342 29.49 3.37 -24.35
N ALA A 343 29.60 4.59 -24.85
CA ALA A 343 29.64 4.86 -26.28
C ALA A 343 30.94 4.35 -26.91
N ARG A 344 32.08 4.52 -26.22
CA ARG A 344 33.39 3.92 -26.63
C ARG A 344 33.32 2.40 -26.63
N GLY A 345 32.61 1.78 -25.68
CA GLY A 345 32.36 0.34 -25.59
C GLY A 345 31.25 -0.17 -26.54
N GLY A 346 30.87 0.59 -27.55
CA GLY A 346 29.94 0.14 -28.61
C GLY A 346 28.45 0.27 -28.32
N THR A 347 28.05 0.87 -27.19
CA THR A 347 26.62 1.02 -26.87
C THR A 347 25.97 2.16 -27.67
N ALA A 348 25.31 1.84 -28.79
CA ALA A 348 24.73 2.82 -29.73
C ALA A 348 23.75 3.83 -29.03
N LYS A 349 22.94 3.38 -28.09
CA LYS A 349 22.00 4.23 -27.34
C LYS A 349 22.71 5.34 -26.55
N SER A 350 23.98 5.14 -26.16
CA SER A 350 24.76 6.11 -25.38
C SER A 350 25.06 7.37 -26.19
N LYS A 351 25.28 7.28 -27.50
CA LYS A 351 25.46 8.45 -28.37
C LYS A 351 24.27 9.40 -28.34
N LYS A 352 23.03 8.85 -28.33
CA LYS A 352 21.80 9.65 -28.21
C LYS A 352 21.68 10.29 -26.82
N SER A 353 22.05 9.53 -25.77
CA SER A 353 22.01 10.03 -24.38
C SER A 353 23.04 11.14 -24.15
N LEU A 354 24.24 11.04 -24.75
CA LEU A 354 25.25 12.08 -24.72
C LEU A 354 24.74 13.39 -25.31
N LYS A 355 24.09 13.36 -26.48
CA LYS A 355 23.52 14.58 -27.08
C LYS A 355 22.50 15.26 -26.17
N LYS A 356 21.77 14.47 -25.37
CA LYS A 356 20.80 15.02 -24.40
C LYS A 356 21.46 15.60 -23.16
N ILE A 357 22.43 14.89 -22.58
CA ILE A 357 23.05 15.31 -21.31
C ILE A 357 23.95 16.54 -21.50
N ILE A 358 24.63 16.68 -22.64
CA ILE A 358 25.47 17.84 -22.97
C ILE A 358 24.69 19.16 -22.84
N ARG A 359 23.41 19.18 -23.23
CA ARG A 359 22.55 20.37 -23.12
C ARG A 359 22.30 20.82 -21.68
N ARG A 360 22.66 20.00 -20.69
CA ARG A 360 22.47 20.25 -19.25
C ARG A 360 23.79 20.60 -18.55
N LEU A 361 24.90 20.68 -19.30
CA LEU A 361 26.24 20.85 -18.76
C LEU A 361 26.85 22.15 -19.23
N SER A 362 27.56 22.84 -18.33
CA SER A 362 28.42 23.97 -18.65
C SER A 362 29.72 23.48 -19.32
N ALA A 363 30.46 24.39 -19.91
CA ALA A 363 31.82 24.10 -20.44
C ALA A 363 32.76 23.56 -19.35
N ALA A 364 32.66 24.10 -18.13
CA ALA A 364 33.43 23.66 -16.96
C ALA A 364 33.05 22.20 -16.57
N ASP A 365 31.78 21.86 -16.55
CA ASP A 365 31.31 20.51 -16.27
C ASP A 365 31.81 19.50 -17.28
N ILE A 366 31.77 19.86 -18.56
CA ILE A 366 32.29 18.99 -19.65
C ILE A 366 33.82 18.81 -19.49
N LYS A 367 34.58 19.87 -19.14
CA LYS A 367 35.99 19.76 -18.85
C LYS A 367 36.27 18.82 -17.67
N ALA A 368 35.53 18.98 -16.57
CA ALA A 368 35.61 18.08 -15.40
C ALA A 368 35.32 16.64 -15.75
N ALA A 369 34.23 16.39 -16.51
CA ALA A 369 33.89 15.04 -16.96
C ALA A 369 34.96 14.41 -17.85
N LYS A 370 35.53 15.19 -18.78
CA LYS A 370 36.65 14.74 -19.64
C LYS A 370 37.90 14.34 -18.84
N ALA A 371 38.25 15.10 -17.81
CA ALA A 371 39.32 14.76 -16.89
C ALA A 371 39.10 13.44 -16.17
N ARG A 372 37.86 13.22 -15.63
CA ARG A 372 37.46 11.94 -15.00
C ARG A 372 37.51 10.77 -15.98
N ILE A 373 37.22 10.99 -17.27
CA ILE A 373 37.26 9.95 -18.31
C ILE A 373 38.71 9.61 -18.65
N ALA A 374 39.61 10.58 -18.71
CA ALA A 374 41.01 10.39 -19.05
C ALA A 374 41.74 9.48 -18.04
N THR A 375 41.40 9.62 -16.78
CA THR A 375 42.02 8.84 -15.67
C THR A 375 41.31 7.52 -15.39
N TRP A 376 40.13 7.31 -15.98
CA TRP A 376 39.34 6.12 -15.68
C TRP A 376 39.91 4.87 -16.35
N LYS A 377 40.06 3.80 -15.57
CA LYS A 377 40.39 2.45 -16.04
C LYS A 377 39.40 1.45 -15.46
N PRO A 378 39.07 0.38 -16.21
CA PRO A 378 38.29 -0.71 -15.63
C PRO A 378 39.01 -1.30 -14.41
N LYS A 379 38.26 -1.67 -13.39
CA LYS A 379 38.83 -2.41 -12.26
C LYS A 379 39.27 -3.79 -12.78
N SER A 380 40.55 -4.06 -12.67
CA SER A 380 41.11 -5.39 -13.02
C SER A 380 40.40 -6.50 -12.26
N GLY A 381 40.21 -7.63 -12.93
CA GLY A 381 39.63 -8.84 -12.36
C GLY A 381 40.47 -9.44 -11.27
#